data_8ae7f47f62f1afb79649967f9d36855b
#
_entry.id   8ae7f47f62f1afb79649967f9d36855b
#
_cell.length_a   1.000
_cell.length_b   1.000
_cell.length_c   1.000
_cell.angle_alpha   90.00
_cell.angle_beta   90.00
_cell.angle_gamma   90.00
#
_symmetry.space_group_name_H-M   'P 1'
#
loop_
_entity.id
_entity.type
_entity.pdbx_description
1 polymer ?
#
loop_
_entity_poly.entity_id
_entity_poly.type
_entity_poly.pdbx_seq_one_letter_code
_entity_poly.pdbx_strand_id
1 'polypeptide(L)'
;SYDFNQRMLIVDHTGVGCGYCPNMKSALKALEENSNYAHKINIVYAYSFSSNEVCYSSASKTLWQYYDGVCSTSYMPLTGYPSATFNYCRNFAAAPNHMKSKVDEYWDEDPSASVALAATIKDGKYVVNVEVKSAEAQSIHLALWVLEDDIYAKQSGGYEEWMNNHHSVLRDCLTGASKSDISGIDFGYIQAN
;
A
#
# COMPACT_ATOMS: atom_id res chain seq x y z
N SER A 1 7.59 -27.55 5.65
CA SER A 1 7.79 -26.15 5.30
C SER A 1 6.50 -25.60 4.72
N TYR A 2 6.07 -24.45 5.17
CA TYR A 2 4.95 -23.72 4.58
C TYR A 2 5.46 -23.01 3.34
N ASP A 3 4.76 -23.17 2.22
CA ASP A 3 5.03 -22.46 0.97
C ASP A 3 4.17 -21.18 0.96
N PHE A 4 4.60 -20.19 1.75
CA PHE A 4 3.96 -18.88 1.80
C PHE A 4 4.50 -18.02 0.66
N ASN A 5 3.60 -17.46 -0.15
CA ASN A 5 3.99 -16.53 -1.21
C ASN A 5 4.06 -15.12 -0.67
N GLN A 6 5.23 -14.54 -0.67
CA GLN A 6 5.39 -13.12 -0.35
C GLN A 6 4.77 -12.24 -1.43
N ARG A 7 4.05 -11.21 -0.99
CA ARG A 7 3.69 -10.05 -1.82
C ARG A 7 4.13 -8.78 -1.11
N MET A 8 4.99 -8.04 -1.77
CA MET A 8 5.49 -6.77 -1.26
C MET A 8 4.39 -5.72 -1.38
N LEU A 9 4.06 -5.06 -0.27
CA LEU A 9 3.18 -3.89 -0.29
C LEU A 9 3.98 -2.66 -0.73
N ILE A 10 3.54 -2.01 -1.80
CA ILE A 10 4.05 -0.71 -2.24
C ILE A 10 2.94 0.31 -2.05
N VAL A 11 3.19 1.36 -1.28
CA VAL A 11 2.27 2.49 -1.14
C VAL A 11 2.83 3.67 -1.90
N ASP A 12 2.15 4.10 -2.97
CA ASP A 12 2.43 5.36 -3.67
C ASP A 12 1.70 6.51 -2.95
N HIS A 13 2.47 7.38 -2.33
CA HIS A 13 1.96 8.64 -1.78
C HIS A 13 1.87 9.66 -2.90
N THR A 14 0.65 10.03 -3.26
CA THR A 14 0.35 10.70 -4.53
C THR A 14 -0.76 11.76 -4.41
N GLY A 15 -1.10 12.37 -5.53
CA GLY A 15 -2.20 13.33 -5.66
C GLY A 15 -2.59 13.56 -7.10
N VAL A 16 -3.89 13.82 -7.34
CA VAL A 16 -4.41 14.19 -8.67
C VAL A 16 -3.82 15.53 -9.14
N GLY A 17 -3.67 16.49 -8.22
CA GLY A 17 -3.07 17.81 -8.49
C GLY A 17 -1.54 17.83 -8.53
N CYS A 18 -0.89 16.72 -8.25
CA CYS A 18 0.56 16.61 -8.21
C CYS A 18 1.14 16.43 -9.63
N GLY A 19 1.82 17.44 -10.16
CA GLY A 19 2.35 17.44 -11.52
C GLY A 19 3.50 16.45 -11.79
N TYR A 20 4.21 15.99 -10.76
CA TYR A 20 5.29 14.98 -10.87
C TYR A 20 4.83 13.55 -10.60
N CYS A 21 3.63 13.36 -10.05
CA CYS A 21 3.11 12.04 -9.69
C CYS A 21 2.88 11.08 -10.87
N PRO A 22 2.62 11.54 -12.11
CA PRO A 22 2.60 10.69 -13.29
C PRO A 22 3.86 9.85 -13.49
N ASN A 23 5.03 10.35 -13.09
CA ASN A 23 6.29 9.59 -13.21
C ASN A 23 6.29 8.33 -12.33
N MET A 24 5.76 8.43 -11.09
CA MET A 24 5.61 7.28 -10.21
C MET A 24 4.56 6.30 -10.74
N LYS A 25 3.42 6.82 -11.19
CA LYS A 25 2.37 6.01 -11.81
C LYS A 25 2.91 5.17 -12.98
N SER A 26 3.73 5.77 -13.87
CA SER A 26 4.37 5.07 -14.98
C SER A 26 5.36 4.01 -14.50
N ALA A 27 6.18 4.31 -13.49
CA ALA A 27 7.15 3.36 -12.96
C ALA A 27 6.47 2.14 -12.33
N LEU A 28 5.37 2.36 -11.58
CA LEU A 28 4.59 1.30 -10.96
C LEU A 28 3.82 0.47 -11.99
N LYS A 29 3.20 1.12 -12.98
CA LYS A 29 2.54 0.41 -14.10
C LYS A 29 3.52 -0.51 -14.84
N ALA A 30 4.74 -0.05 -15.08
CA ALA A 30 5.77 -0.88 -15.72
C ALA A 30 6.13 -2.13 -14.89
N LEU A 31 6.05 -2.08 -13.55
CA LEU A 31 6.22 -3.25 -12.69
C LEU A 31 4.99 -4.19 -12.76
N GLU A 32 3.78 -3.65 -12.75
CA GLU A 32 2.54 -4.43 -12.85
C GLU A 32 2.40 -5.17 -14.18
N GLU A 33 2.87 -4.57 -15.28
CA GLU A 33 2.86 -5.17 -16.61
C GLU A 33 4.01 -6.14 -16.87
N ASN A 34 5.00 -6.17 -16.01
CA ASN A 34 6.15 -7.06 -16.13
C ASN A 34 5.88 -8.38 -15.40
N SER A 35 5.84 -9.50 -16.13
CA SER A 35 5.55 -10.82 -15.58
C SER A 35 6.49 -11.28 -14.46
N ASN A 36 7.72 -10.74 -14.42
CA ASN A 36 8.68 -11.05 -13.35
C ASN A 36 8.38 -10.31 -12.03
N TYR A 37 7.52 -9.27 -12.06
CA TYR A 37 7.21 -8.44 -10.90
C TYR A 37 5.74 -8.47 -10.50
N ALA A 38 4.82 -8.59 -11.45
CA ALA A 38 3.38 -8.50 -11.22
C ALA A 38 2.86 -9.41 -10.09
N HIS A 39 3.40 -10.62 -9.99
CA HIS A 39 3.03 -11.58 -8.95
C HIS A 39 3.69 -11.32 -7.59
N LYS A 40 4.66 -10.41 -7.52
CA LYS A 40 5.47 -10.11 -6.34
C LYS A 40 4.97 -8.90 -5.54
N ILE A 41 4.12 -8.08 -6.12
CA ILE A 41 3.76 -6.77 -5.58
C ILE A 41 2.26 -6.62 -5.41
N ASN A 42 1.86 -5.82 -4.42
CA ASN A 42 0.54 -5.21 -4.30
C ASN A 42 0.75 -3.70 -4.19
N ILE A 43 0.12 -2.93 -5.07
CA ILE A 43 0.23 -1.47 -5.10
C ILE A 43 -1.03 -0.84 -4.53
N VAL A 44 -0.85 0.13 -3.65
CA VAL A 44 -1.90 0.97 -3.09
C VAL A 44 -1.56 2.43 -3.34
N TYR A 45 -2.51 3.18 -3.86
CA TYR A 45 -2.36 4.61 -4.10
C TYR A 45 -3.00 5.41 -2.96
N ALA A 46 -2.18 6.10 -2.18
CA ALA A 46 -2.60 6.91 -1.05
C ALA A 46 -2.62 8.40 -1.43
N TYR A 47 -3.81 8.90 -1.80
CA TYR A 47 -4.01 10.27 -2.23
C TYR A 47 -4.14 11.20 -1.02
N SER A 48 -3.07 11.93 -0.72
CA SER A 48 -3.02 12.83 0.44
C SER A 48 -2.42 14.22 0.11
N PHE A 49 -2.20 14.52 -1.17
CA PHE A 49 -1.62 15.77 -1.63
C PHE A 49 -2.52 16.98 -1.34
N SER A 50 -3.82 16.88 -1.63
CA SER A 50 -4.80 17.92 -1.33
C SER A 50 -6.13 17.31 -0.89
N SER A 51 -6.72 17.86 0.19
CA SER A 51 -8.01 17.41 0.72
C SER A 51 -9.21 17.68 -0.20
N ASN A 52 -9.02 18.48 -1.24
CA ASN A 52 -10.08 18.80 -2.21
C ASN A 52 -10.12 17.85 -3.42
N GLU A 53 -9.21 16.87 -3.48
CA GLU A 53 -9.17 15.90 -4.57
C GLU A 53 -10.20 14.79 -4.39
N VAL A 54 -10.80 14.33 -5.49
CA VAL A 54 -11.79 13.24 -5.47
C VAL A 54 -11.21 11.92 -4.95
N CYS A 55 -9.93 11.69 -5.19
CA CYS A 55 -9.21 10.50 -4.70
C CYS A 55 -8.72 10.61 -3.25
N TYR A 56 -8.80 11.80 -2.65
CA TYR A 56 -8.36 12.01 -1.28
C TYR A 56 -9.16 11.16 -0.28
N SER A 57 -8.48 10.67 0.74
CA SER A 57 -9.10 10.10 1.92
C SER A 57 -8.34 10.48 3.20
N SER A 58 -9.05 10.53 4.32
CA SER A 58 -8.43 10.73 5.64
C SER A 58 -7.47 9.59 5.99
N ALA A 59 -7.80 8.36 5.58
CA ALA A 59 -6.92 7.20 5.74
C ALA A 59 -5.58 7.39 5.00
N SER A 60 -5.62 7.89 3.75
CA SER A 60 -4.40 8.22 2.99
C SER A 60 -3.56 9.29 3.70
N LYS A 61 -4.21 10.32 4.28
CA LYS A 61 -3.50 11.37 5.04
C LYS A 61 -2.89 10.83 6.33
N THR A 62 -3.62 9.98 7.05
CA THR A 62 -3.09 9.32 8.26
C THR A 62 -1.92 8.41 7.93
N LEU A 63 -2.01 7.66 6.82
CA LEU A 63 -0.93 6.80 6.36
C LEU A 63 0.34 7.60 5.99
N TRP A 64 0.18 8.73 5.29
CA TRP A 64 1.28 9.68 5.07
C TRP A 64 1.96 10.08 6.39
N GLN A 65 1.18 10.52 7.39
CA GLN A 65 1.69 10.95 8.68
C GLN A 65 2.37 9.82 9.46
N TYR A 66 1.88 8.59 9.32
CA TYR A 66 2.52 7.42 9.89
C TYR A 66 3.91 7.20 9.27
N TYR A 67 3.98 7.15 7.94
CA TYR A 67 5.25 6.94 7.24
C TYR A 67 6.22 8.10 7.41
N ASP A 68 5.76 9.34 7.44
CA ASP A 68 6.59 10.51 7.74
C ASP A 68 7.27 10.36 9.11
N GLY A 69 6.51 9.94 10.14
CA GLY A 69 7.05 9.65 11.47
C GLY A 69 8.05 8.50 11.50
N VAL A 70 7.78 7.41 10.79
CA VAL A 70 8.64 6.20 10.74
C VAL A 70 9.87 6.45 9.86
N CYS A 71 9.67 7.00 8.65
CA CYS A 71 10.77 7.25 7.71
C CYS A 71 11.69 8.39 8.16
N SER A 72 11.18 9.37 8.93
CA SER A 72 12.01 10.47 9.46
C SER A 72 13.02 10.00 10.50
N THR A 73 12.78 8.87 11.15
CA THR A 73 13.73 8.21 12.06
C THR A 73 14.71 7.29 11.34
N SER A 74 14.54 7.12 10.04
CA SER A 74 15.26 6.22 9.16
C SER A 74 16.17 6.98 8.20
N TYR A 75 16.92 6.26 7.37
CA TYR A 75 17.93 6.80 6.47
C TYR A 75 17.39 7.76 5.39
N MET A 76 16.12 7.62 4.98
CA MET A 76 15.50 8.52 4.00
C MET A 76 14.09 8.95 4.46
N PRO A 77 13.91 10.21 4.83
CA PRO A 77 12.58 10.72 5.21
C PRO A 77 11.62 10.79 4.01
N LEU A 78 10.33 10.77 4.29
CA LEU A 78 9.29 11.05 3.31
C LEU A 78 9.27 12.56 3.04
N THR A 79 9.81 12.99 1.89
CA THR A 79 10.11 14.42 1.63
C THR A 79 9.10 15.14 0.73
N GLY A 80 8.19 14.41 0.08
CA GLY A 80 7.23 15.02 -0.85
C GLY A 80 6.53 14.02 -1.77
N TYR A 81 5.83 14.54 -2.76
CA TYR A 81 5.08 13.76 -3.74
C TYR A 81 5.72 13.83 -5.12
N PRO A 82 5.80 12.70 -5.87
CA PRO A 82 5.46 11.35 -5.42
C PRO A 82 6.56 10.74 -4.54
N SER A 83 6.17 9.83 -3.67
CA SER A 83 7.08 8.97 -2.92
C SER A 83 6.43 7.61 -2.73
N ALA A 84 7.22 6.53 -2.80
CA ALA A 84 6.72 5.19 -2.50
C ALA A 84 7.39 4.60 -1.27
N THR A 85 6.61 3.93 -0.43
CA THR A 85 7.09 3.17 0.74
C THR A 85 6.80 1.69 0.56
N PHE A 86 7.61 0.84 1.21
CA PHE A 86 7.58 -0.62 1.03
C PHE A 86 7.35 -1.32 2.36
N ASN A 87 6.45 -2.31 2.40
CA ASN A 87 6.23 -3.19 3.55
C ASN A 87 6.19 -2.46 4.91
N TYR A 88 5.32 -1.45 5.05
CA TYR A 88 5.26 -0.58 6.25
C TYR A 88 6.58 0.11 6.60
N CYS A 89 7.21 0.65 5.56
CA CYS A 89 8.45 1.39 5.68
C CYS A 89 9.58 0.59 6.30
N ARG A 90 10.13 -0.34 5.55
CA ARG A 90 11.45 -0.86 5.86
C ARG A 90 12.50 0.20 5.54
N ASN A 91 12.41 1.30 6.22
CA ASN A 91 13.44 2.30 6.38
C ASN A 91 13.55 3.44 5.36
N PHE A 92 12.71 3.58 4.31
CA PHE A 92 12.81 4.75 3.42
C PHE A 92 11.62 4.89 2.46
N ALA A 93 11.46 6.10 1.95
CA ALA A 93 10.66 6.41 0.79
C ALA A 93 11.54 6.40 -0.48
N ALA A 94 11.01 5.99 -1.60
CA ALA A 94 11.75 5.90 -2.85
C ALA A 94 11.12 6.76 -3.96
N ALA A 95 11.98 7.26 -4.84
CA ALA A 95 11.61 7.99 -6.04
C ALA A 95 11.29 7.04 -7.23
N PRO A 96 10.62 7.51 -8.29
CA PRO A 96 10.19 6.68 -9.41
C PRO A 96 11.28 5.82 -10.04
N ASN A 97 12.49 6.35 -10.20
CA ASN A 97 13.61 5.65 -10.81
C ASN A 97 14.21 4.52 -9.95
N HIS A 98 13.79 4.38 -8.70
CA HIS A 98 14.29 3.36 -7.78
C HIS A 98 13.34 2.18 -7.61
N MET A 99 12.13 2.19 -8.19
CA MET A 99 11.10 1.18 -7.93
C MET A 99 11.57 -0.24 -8.20
N LYS A 100 12.11 -0.50 -9.39
CA LYS A 100 12.58 -1.83 -9.76
C LYS A 100 13.69 -2.34 -8.82
N SER A 101 14.71 -1.53 -8.58
CA SER A 101 15.84 -1.92 -7.73
C SER A 101 15.41 -2.19 -6.28
N LYS A 102 14.38 -1.49 -5.80
CA LYS A 102 13.86 -1.70 -4.44
C LYS A 102 13.01 -2.96 -4.33
N VAL A 103 12.26 -3.31 -5.36
CA VAL A 103 11.60 -4.62 -5.39
C VAL A 103 12.62 -5.74 -5.44
N ASP A 104 13.67 -5.62 -6.26
CA ASP A 104 14.74 -6.62 -6.32
C ASP A 104 15.49 -6.77 -4.99
N GLU A 105 15.71 -5.66 -4.27
CA GLU A 105 16.43 -5.65 -2.98
C GLU A 105 15.65 -6.31 -1.83
N TYR A 106 14.30 -6.15 -1.81
CA TYR A 106 13.47 -6.58 -0.67
C TYR A 106 12.62 -7.81 -0.93
N TRP A 107 12.69 -8.36 -2.13
CA TRP A 107 11.86 -9.50 -2.51
C TRP A 107 12.23 -10.82 -1.81
N ASP A 108 13.50 -11.06 -1.52
CA ASP A 108 14.03 -12.37 -1.10
C ASP A 108 13.73 -12.75 0.37
N GLU A 109 12.72 -12.15 1.01
CA GLU A 109 12.35 -12.50 2.36
C GLU A 109 11.28 -13.59 2.36
N ASP A 110 11.59 -14.71 2.97
CA ASP A 110 10.62 -15.77 3.24
C ASP A 110 9.57 -15.25 4.24
N PRO A 111 8.29 -15.16 3.86
CA PRO A 111 7.26 -14.72 4.79
C PRO A 111 7.04 -15.76 5.87
N SER A 112 7.03 -15.34 7.13
CA SER A 112 6.74 -16.20 8.27
C SER A 112 5.25 -16.41 8.51
N ALA A 113 4.39 -15.62 7.86
CA ALA A 113 2.95 -15.70 7.99
C ALA A 113 2.24 -15.48 6.66
N SER A 114 1.02 -15.99 6.56
CA SER A 114 0.12 -15.76 5.44
C SER A 114 -1.25 -15.30 5.92
N VAL A 115 -1.95 -14.56 5.05
CA VAL A 115 -3.31 -14.08 5.29
C VAL A 115 -4.20 -14.48 4.12
N ALA A 116 -5.41 -14.96 4.41
CA ALA A 116 -6.46 -15.21 3.45
C ALA A 116 -7.68 -14.35 3.77
N LEU A 117 -8.32 -13.82 2.74
CA LEU A 117 -9.51 -12.98 2.84
C LEU A 117 -10.66 -13.61 2.08
N ALA A 118 -11.86 -13.56 2.67
CA ALA A 118 -13.12 -13.84 1.99
C ALA A 118 -14.13 -12.75 2.33
N ALA A 119 -14.60 -12.02 1.32
CA ALA A 119 -15.60 -10.98 1.48
C ALA A 119 -16.97 -11.44 0.96
N THR A 120 -18.03 -11.16 1.71
CA THR A 120 -19.43 -11.39 1.31
C THR A 120 -20.25 -10.14 1.59
N ILE A 121 -21.42 -10.03 0.95
CA ILE A 121 -22.40 -8.98 1.28
C ILE A 121 -23.52 -9.64 2.08
N LYS A 122 -23.77 -9.11 3.28
CA LYS A 122 -24.86 -9.51 4.15
C LYS A 122 -25.58 -8.26 4.66
N ASP A 123 -26.89 -8.19 4.47
CA ASP A 123 -27.73 -7.07 4.92
C ASP A 123 -27.20 -5.70 4.44
N GLY A 124 -26.72 -5.63 3.19
CA GLY A 124 -26.16 -4.40 2.61
C GLY A 124 -24.78 -3.98 3.16
N LYS A 125 -24.12 -4.84 3.94
CA LYS A 125 -22.78 -4.60 4.50
C LYS A 125 -21.78 -5.62 3.98
N TYR A 126 -20.56 -5.21 3.77
CA TYR A 126 -19.44 -6.14 3.56
C TYR A 126 -19.10 -6.83 4.87
N VAL A 127 -19.06 -8.16 4.82
CA VAL A 127 -18.53 -9.01 5.90
C VAL A 127 -17.24 -9.62 5.37
N VAL A 128 -16.13 -9.31 6.03
CA VAL A 128 -14.81 -9.80 5.65
C VAL A 128 -14.34 -10.80 6.69
N ASN A 129 -14.09 -12.03 6.25
CA ASN A 129 -13.47 -13.06 7.07
C ASN A 129 -11.97 -13.08 6.77
N VAL A 130 -11.17 -13.07 7.82
CA VAL A 130 -9.71 -13.09 7.73
C VAL A 130 -9.21 -14.34 8.42
N GLU A 131 -8.38 -15.11 7.73
CA GLU A 131 -7.64 -16.24 8.29
C GLU A 131 -6.14 -15.94 8.21
N VAL A 132 -5.44 -16.14 9.33
CA VAL A 132 -3.99 -15.95 9.42
C VAL A 132 -3.35 -17.28 9.80
N LYS A 133 -2.29 -17.66 9.08
CA LYS A 133 -1.43 -18.81 9.41
C LYS A 133 -0.01 -18.33 9.62
N SER A 134 0.71 -18.96 10.53
CA SER A 134 2.10 -18.63 10.82
C SER A 134 2.96 -19.88 10.83
N ALA A 135 4.15 -19.78 10.22
CA ALA A 135 5.18 -20.84 10.24
C ALA A 135 5.88 -20.95 11.60
N GLU A 136 5.85 -19.88 12.37
CA GLU A 136 6.44 -19.80 13.70
C GLU A 136 5.48 -19.12 14.69
N ALA A 137 5.71 -19.34 15.97
CA ALA A 137 4.89 -18.69 17.01
C ALA A 137 5.27 -17.21 17.12
N GLN A 138 4.33 -16.31 16.82
CA GLN A 138 4.58 -14.86 16.79
C GLN A 138 3.31 -14.04 17.02
N SER A 139 3.49 -12.78 17.43
CA SER A 139 2.41 -11.80 17.47
C SER A 139 2.21 -11.21 16.06
N ILE A 140 0.96 -11.12 15.64
CA ILE A 140 0.57 -10.61 14.32
C ILE A 140 -0.16 -9.28 14.50
N HIS A 141 0.22 -8.30 13.70
CA HIS A 141 -0.53 -7.07 13.48
C HIS A 141 -1.26 -7.16 12.14
N LEU A 142 -2.53 -6.80 12.12
CA LEU A 142 -3.37 -6.87 10.92
C LEU A 142 -3.94 -5.49 10.59
N ALA A 143 -3.72 -5.03 9.36
CA ALA A 143 -4.41 -3.87 8.78
C ALA A 143 -5.33 -4.35 7.64
N LEU A 144 -6.59 -3.91 7.66
CA LEU A 144 -7.56 -4.18 6.62
C LEU A 144 -7.97 -2.88 5.94
N TRP A 145 -7.50 -2.67 4.73
CA TRP A 145 -7.74 -1.45 3.95
C TRP A 145 -8.85 -1.64 2.92
N VAL A 146 -9.64 -0.60 2.73
CA VAL A 146 -10.66 -0.51 1.66
C VAL A 146 -10.06 0.28 0.51
N LEU A 147 -10.05 -0.33 -0.66
CA LEU A 147 -9.57 0.29 -1.89
C LEU A 147 -10.75 0.51 -2.84
N GLU A 148 -10.68 1.56 -3.65
CA GLU A 148 -11.65 1.88 -4.68
C GLU A 148 -10.94 1.96 -6.03
N ASP A 149 -11.59 1.39 -7.04
CA ASP A 149 -11.13 1.39 -8.42
C ASP A 149 -11.99 2.29 -9.31
N ASP A 150 -11.53 2.57 -10.51
CA ASP A 150 -12.26 3.25 -11.58
C ASP A 150 -12.71 4.68 -11.23
N ILE A 151 -11.91 5.41 -10.45
CA ILE A 151 -12.16 6.83 -10.18
C ILE A 151 -11.58 7.65 -11.32
N TYR A 152 -12.43 8.33 -12.09
CA TYR A 152 -11.99 9.25 -13.13
C TYR A 152 -11.71 10.65 -12.56
N ALA A 153 -10.46 11.12 -12.72
CA ALA A 153 -10.06 12.48 -12.41
C ALA A 153 -8.85 12.88 -13.27
N LYS A 154 -8.89 14.09 -13.84
CA LYS A 154 -7.79 14.57 -14.69
C LYS A 154 -6.51 14.75 -13.89
N GLN A 155 -5.52 13.91 -14.15
CA GLN A 155 -4.23 13.94 -13.50
C GLN A 155 -3.40 15.15 -13.95
N SER A 156 -2.99 16.01 -13.03
CA SER A 156 -2.03 17.08 -13.33
C SER A 156 -0.70 16.50 -13.81
N GLY A 157 -0.17 17.07 -14.89
CA GLY A 157 1.06 16.57 -15.51
C GLY A 157 0.93 15.22 -16.21
N GLY A 158 -0.28 14.63 -16.27
CA GLY A 158 -0.54 13.40 -17.01
C GLY A 158 -0.38 13.60 -18.52
N TYR A 159 0.32 12.70 -19.16
CA TYR A 159 0.63 12.74 -20.59
C TYR A 159 -0.01 11.60 -21.39
N GLU A 160 -0.70 10.69 -20.71
CA GLU A 160 -1.48 9.60 -21.31
C GLU A 160 -2.86 9.51 -20.66
N GLU A 161 -3.89 9.13 -21.44
CA GLU A 161 -5.29 9.13 -20.98
C GLU A 161 -5.53 8.18 -19.81
N TRP A 162 -4.87 7.02 -19.79
CA TRP A 162 -5.02 6.04 -18.68
C TRP A 162 -4.62 6.61 -17.31
N MET A 163 -3.80 7.66 -17.28
CA MET A 163 -3.39 8.31 -16.02
C MET A 163 -4.53 9.03 -15.32
N ASN A 164 -5.62 9.34 -16.04
CA ASN A 164 -6.83 9.96 -15.51
C ASN A 164 -7.77 8.95 -14.84
N ASN A 165 -7.53 7.65 -15.01
CA ASN A 165 -8.26 6.60 -14.32
C ASN A 165 -7.42 6.11 -13.15
N HIS A 166 -7.99 6.17 -11.94
CA HIS A 166 -7.31 5.85 -10.70
C HIS A 166 -7.85 4.56 -10.11
N HIS A 167 -6.94 3.62 -9.82
CA HIS A 167 -7.23 2.30 -9.27
C HIS A 167 -6.52 2.10 -7.94
N SER A 168 -6.96 1.11 -7.16
CA SER A 168 -6.39 0.75 -5.86
C SER A 168 -6.22 1.96 -4.91
N VAL A 169 -7.18 2.89 -4.97
CA VAL A 169 -7.18 4.13 -4.19
C VAL A 169 -7.57 3.83 -2.76
N LEU A 170 -6.70 4.11 -1.80
CA LEU A 170 -6.98 3.90 -0.38
C LEU A 170 -8.10 4.84 0.10
N ARG A 171 -9.21 4.26 0.55
CA ARG A 171 -10.39 5.00 1.02
C ARG A 171 -10.55 4.96 2.53
N ASP A 172 -10.31 3.80 3.13
CA ASP A 172 -10.52 3.61 4.58
C ASP A 172 -9.65 2.47 5.12
N CYS A 173 -9.56 2.39 6.46
CA CYS A 173 -8.94 1.29 7.17
C CYS A 173 -9.92 0.73 8.21
N LEU A 174 -10.43 -0.48 7.97
CA LEU A 174 -11.47 -1.09 8.81
C LEU A 174 -10.94 -1.56 10.17
N THR A 175 -9.65 -1.78 10.30
CA THR A 175 -9.00 -2.13 11.56
C THR A 175 -8.70 -0.91 12.43
N GLY A 176 -8.85 0.30 11.89
CA GLY A 176 -8.65 1.57 12.56
C GLY A 176 -7.88 2.56 11.70
N ALA A 177 -8.38 3.79 11.60
CA ALA A 177 -7.81 4.84 10.78
C ALA A 177 -6.98 5.85 11.59
N SER A 178 -6.65 5.55 12.85
CA SER A 178 -5.74 6.36 13.67
C SER A 178 -4.28 6.13 13.23
N LYS A 179 -3.40 7.06 13.61
CA LYS A 179 -1.96 6.93 13.28
C LYS A 179 -1.33 5.67 13.90
N SER A 180 -1.84 5.20 15.04
CA SER A 180 -1.37 3.96 15.68
C SER A 180 -1.90 2.70 14.99
N ASP A 181 -3.09 2.76 14.37
CA ASP A 181 -3.80 1.57 13.91
C ASP A 181 -3.72 1.38 12.39
N ILE A 182 -3.39 2.44 11.64
CA ILE A 182 -3.36 2.43 10.17
C ILE A 182 -2.39 1.38 9.59
N SER A 183 -1.35 1.04 10.33
CA SER A 183 -0.36 0.01 9.99
C SER A 183 -0.70 -1.38 10.53
N GLY A 184 -1.76 -1.50 11.32
CA GLY A 184 -2.26 -2.75 11.88
C GLY A 184 -2.50 -2.69 13.37
N ILE A 185 -3.60 -3.30 13.79
CA ILE A 185 -3.93 -3.54 15.19
C ILE A 185 -3.38 -4.89 15.63
N ASP A 186 -3.20 -5.09 16.92
CA ASP A 186 -2.83 -6.38 17.48
C ASP A 186 -3.94 -7.42 17.19
N PHE A 187 -3.61 -8.40 16.37
CA PHE A 187 -4.50 -9.53 16.04
C PHE A 187 -4.36 -10.68 17.03
N GLY A 188 -3.28 -10.66 17.79
CA GLY A 188 -2.98 -11.66 18.82
C GLY A 188 -1.75 -12.49 18.50
N TYR A 189 -1.46 -13.41 19.43
CA TYR A 189 -0.36 -14.35 19.32
C TYR A 189 -0.83 -15.63 18.62
N ILE A 190 -0.20 -15.95 17.50
CA ILE A 190 -0.50 -17.13 16.68
C ILE A 190 0.56 -18.19 16.97
N GLN A 191 0.10 -19.41 17.26
CA GLN A 191 0.98 -20.59 17.38
C GLN A 191 1.43 -21.01 15.98
N ALA A 192 2.62 -21.61 15.89
CA ALA A 192 3.05 -22.28 14.68
C ALA A 192 2.08 -23.41 14.33
N ASN A 193 1.64 -23.48 13.09
CA ASN A 193 0.79 -24.55 12.57
C ASN A 193 1.62 -25.59 11.85
#